data_74a65abc7eb7d7eb0ff98744f7589605
#
_entry.id   74a65abc7eb7d7eb0ff98744f7589605
#
_cell.length_a   1.000
_cell.length_b   1.000
_cell.length_c   1.000
_cell.angle_alpha   90.00
_cell.angle_beta   90.00
_cell.angle_gamma   90.00
#
_symmetry.space_group_name_H-M   'P 1'
#
loop_
_entity.id
_entity.type
_entity.pdbx_description
1 polymer ?
#
loop_
_entity_poly.entity_id
_entity_poly.type
_entity_poly.pdbx_seq_one_letter_code
_entity_poly.pdbx_strand_id
1 'polypeptide(L)'
;MIAESRATFGGVATRVLSVPGDGTPVVLLHGYADSADTWRAVLRRLEASGRQAFAVDLPGFGRADRRRPGPLLPQFDAFADALLADHGPAILVGNSLGAATAVRAAARNPETVYGLVALDDPLNARHWIAKLARKRAVPARFWSYVARIPVPARTLRWLTVNAVPKVLYGPGVTADPEVVAYWSGLVAGASDVAALGRDAFRYAHEALGTHRSVRLGCPTVVVHGARDRIIPVNASRILHQQIPGSEFVVLSRSGHCPQLDNPEAVVRLITGIGAAA
;
A
#
# COMPACT_ATOMS: atom_id res chain seq x y z
N MET A 1 14.30 -15.97 10.05
CA MET A 1 13.00 -16.59 9.65
C MET A 1 11.87 -15.62 9.95
N ILE A 2 10.95 -15.38 9.00
CA ILE A 2 9.82 -14.46 9.23
C ILE A 2 8.90 -15.03 10.31
N ALA A 3 8.76 -14.30 11.42
CA ALA A 3 7.81 -14.60 12.47
C ALA A 3 6.43 -14.02 12.14
N GLU A 4 5.37 -14.69 12.57
CA GLU A 4 3.99 -14.22 12.46
C GLU A 4 3.38 -14.09 13.85
N SER A 5 2.77 -12.93 14.13
CA SER A 5 2.09 -12.65 15.40
C SER A 5 0.81 -11.86 15.17
N ARG A 6 0.05 -11.62 16.22
CA ARG A 6 -1.08 -10.67 16.23
C ARG A 6 -0.80 -9.55 17.22
N ALA A 7 -1.15 -8.33 16.82
CA ALA A 7 -1.08 -7.14 17.66
C ALA A 7 -2.32 -6.28 17.44
N THR A 8 -2.51 -5.24 18.28
CA THR A 8 -3.65 -4.33 18.16
C THR A 8 -3.13 -2.90 18.08
N PHE A 9 -3.43 -2.22 16.97
CA PHE A 9 -3.06 -0.82 16.75
C PHE A 9 -4.30 0.01 16.48
N GLY A 10 -4.49 1.11 17.19
CA GLY A 10 -5.66 1.98 17.05
C GLY A 10 -7.02 1.26 17.25
N GLY A 11 -7.01 0.19 18.05
CA GLY A 11 -8.19 -0.65 18.30
C GLY A 11 -8.54 -1.63 17.16
N VAL A 12 -7.61 -1.89 16.25
CA VAL A 12 -7.73 -2.90 15.17
C VAL A 12 -6.73 -4.03 15.45
N ALA A 13 -7.22 -5.25 15.70
CA ALA A 13 -6.36 -6.41 15.80
C ALA A 13 -5.91 -6.83 14.38
N THR A 14 -4.60 -7.04 14.22
CA THR A 14 -4.00 -7.32 12.93
C THR A 14 -2.90 -8.38 13.01
N ARG A 15 -2.56 -8.95 11.86
CA ARG A 15 -1.40 -9.80 11.70
C ARG A 15 -0.15 -8.93 11.49
N VAL A 16 0.93 -9.35 12.12
CA VAL A 16 2.27 -8.77 11.96
C VAL A 16 3.22 -9.85 11.47
N LEU A 17 3.90 -9.60 10.37
CA LEU A 17 5.06 -10.36 9.91
C LEU A 17 6.31 -9.61 10.32
N SER A 18 7.25 -10.25 11.00
CA SER A 18 8.45 -9.58 11.50
C SER A 18 9.72 -10.38 11.23
N VAL A 19 10.82 -9.64 11.12
CA VAL A 19 12.17 -10.20 11.10
C VAL A 19 13.03 -9.46 12.12
N PRO A 20 13.92 -10.18 12.84
CA PRO A 20 14.83 -9.56 13.77
C PRO A 20 15.93 -8.78 13.05
N GLY A 21 16.59 -7.89 13.77
CA GLY A 21 17.71 -7.11 13.29
C GLY A 21 17.97 -5.91 14.19
N ASP A 22 18.92 -5.07 13.80
CA ASP A 22 19.35 -3.91 14.55
C ASP A 22 19.00 -2.59 13.85
N GLY A 23 19.18 -1.49 14.58
CA GLY A 23 18.99 -0.12 14.11
C GLY A 23 17.54 0.30 14.00
N THR A 24 17.29 1.38 13.28
CA THR A 24 15.92 1.93 13.10
C THR A 24 15.03 0.92 12.39
N PRO A 25 13.91 0.50 13.02
CA PRO A 25 13.02 -0.48 12.43
C PRO A 25 12.37 0.02 11.14
N VAL A 26 12.09 -0.92 10.23
CA VAL A 26 11.39 -0.67 8.97
C VAL A 26 9.96 -1.15 9.09
N VAL A 27 8.99 -0.26 8.87
CA VAL A 27 7.55 -0.58 8.89
C VAL A 27 6.99 -0.56 7.48
N LEU A 28 6.41 -1.68 7.05
CA LEU A 28 5.98 -1.95 5.68
C LEU A 28 4.44 -1.98 5.60
N LEU A 29 3.86 -1.12 4.78
CA LEU A 29 2.41 -0.94 4.60
C LEU A 29 2.01 -1.33 3.17
N HIS A 30 1.14 -2.32 3.03
CA HIS A 30 0.70 -2.84 1.74
C HIS A 30 -0.35 -1.97 1.03
N GLY A 31 -0.67 -2.29 -0.22
CA GLY A 31 -1.63 -1.60 -1.06
C GLY A 31 -3.10 -1.93 -0.74
N TYR A 32 -4.00 -1.31 -1.51
CA TYR A 32 -5.44 -1.60 -1.43
C TYR A 32 -5.73 -3.06 -1.82
N ALA A 33 -6.59 -3.72 -1.05
CA ALA A 33 -6.99 -5.12 -1.26
C ALA A 33 -5.82 -6.11 -1.27
N ASP A 34 -4.72 -5.80 -0.60
CA ASP A 34 -3.53 -6.63 -0.48
C ASP A 34 -3.33 -7.11 0.97
N SER A 35 -2.18 -7.67 1.28
CA SER A 35 -1.82 -8.14 2.62
C SER A 35 -0.31 -7.98 2.89
N ALA A 36 0.10 -8.20 4.14
CA ALA A 36 1.50 -8.17 4.53
C ALA A 36 2.39 -9.18 3.76
N ASP A 37 1.78 -10.21 3.17
CA ASP A 37 2.51 -11.23 2.39
C ASP A 37 3.22 -10.64 1.16
N THR A 38 2.73 -9.54 0.60
CA THR A 38 3.40 -8.82 -0.50
C THR A 38 4.84 -8.40 -0.16
N TRP A 39 5.16 -8.29 1.13
CA TRP A 39 6.46 -7.86 1.64
C TRP A 39 7.43 -9.00 1.98
N ARG A 40 7.03 -10.28 1.87
CA ARG A 40 7.87 -11.42 2.28
C ARG A 40 9.26 -11.43 1.64
N ALA A 41 9.36 -11.08 0.35
CA ALA A 41 10.64 -11.04 -0.35
C ALA A 41 11.53 -9.88 0.15
N VAL A 42 10.95 -8.75 0.50
CA VAL A 42 11.64 -7.59 1.11
C VAL A 42 12.06 -7.92 2.54
N LEU A 43 11.18 -8.51 3.37
CA LEU A 43 11.48 -8.93 4.74
C LEU A 43 12.69 -9.87 4.81
N ARG A 44 12.73 -10.92 3.95
CA ARG A 44 13.88 -11.84 3.91
C ARG A 44 15.21 -11.12 3.59
N ARG A 45 15.18 -10.11 2.73
CA ARG A 45 16.37 -9.34 2.36
C ARG A 45 16.78 -8.35 3.43
N LEU A 46 15.83 -7.74 4.13
CA LEU A 46 16.10 -6.90 5.30
C LEU A 46 16.71 -7.75 6.43
N GLU A 47 16.16 -8.95 6.71
CA GLU A 47 16.74 -9.91 7.64
C GLU A 47 18.19 -10.25 7.27
N ALA A 48 18.44 -10.58 5.99
CA ALA A 48 19.79 -10.91 5.50
C ALA A 48 20.78 -9.73 5.62
N SER A 49 20.29 -8.49 5.63
CA SER A 49 21.09 -7.28 5.88
C SER A 49 21.12 -6.86 7.36
N GLY A 50 20.62 -7.70 8.26
CA GLY A 50 20.59 -7.43 9.70
C GLY A 50 19.64 -6.31 10.14
N ARG A 51 18.64 -5.95 9.32
CA ARG A 51 17.68 -4.88 9.61
C ARG A 51 16.39 -5.41 10.19
N GLN A 52 15.99 -4.88 11.33
CA GLN A 52 14.67 -5.16 11.92
C GLN A 52 13.56 -4.60 11.02
N ALA A 53 12.53 -5.42 10.75
CA ALA A 53 11.42 -4.98 9.93
C ALA A 53 10.09 -5.65 10.32
N PHE A 54 8.99 -4.92 10.08
CA PHE A 54 7.62 -5.34 10.35
C PHE A 54 6.73 -5.04 9.14
N ALA A 55 5.94 -6.00 8.71
CA ALA A 55 4.87 -5.80 7.75
C ALA A 55 3.53 -6.12 8.41
N VAL A 56 2.55 -5.24 8.27
CA VAL A 56 1.25 -5.38 8.92
C VAL A 56 0.13 -5.47 7.89
N ASP A 57 -0.93 -6.21 8.21
CA ASP A 57 -2.16 -6.13 7.44
C ASP A 57 -2.92 -4.84 7.82
N LEU A 58 -3.22 -4.00 6.84
CA LEU A 58 -3.97 -2.76 7.05
C LEU A 58 -5.44 -3.04 7.42
N PRO A 59 -6.10 -2.15 8.18
CA PRO A 59 -7.49 -2.35 8.62
C PRO A 59 -8.43 -2.82 7.51
N GLY A 60 -9.09 -3.96 7.73
CA GLY A 60 -10.03 -4.58 6.81
C GLY A 60 -9.44 -5.30 5.61
N PHE A 61 -8.12 -5.54 5.60
CA PHE A 61 -7.42 -6.34 4.59
C PHE A 61 -6.61 -7.46 5.23
N GLY A 62 -6.19 -8.44 4.44
CA GLY A 62 -5.44 -9.58 4.92
C GLY A 62 -6.17 -10.32 6.04
N ARG A 63 -5.53 -10.41 7.19
CA ARG A 63 -6.07 -11.01 8.43
C ARG A 63 -6.34 -9.96 9.52
N ALA A 64 -6.37 -8.67 9.15
CA ALA A 64 -6.77 -7.62 10.08
C ALA A 64 -8.29 -7.63 10.30
N ASP A 65 -8.70 -7.15 11.47
CA ASP A 65 -10.12 -6.96 11.77
C ASP A 65 -10.80 -6.03 10.75
N ARG A 66 -12.10 -6.22 10.60
CA ARG A 66 -12.93 -5.37 9.72
C ARG A 66 -12.90 -3.94 10.17
N ARG A 67 -12.91 -3.02 9.20
CA ARG A 67 -13.05 -1.59 9.46
C ARG A 67 -14.39 -1.28 10.14
N ARG A 68 -14.37 -0.30 11.01
CA ARG A 68 -15.59 0.23 11.64
C ARG A 68 -16.41 1.02 10.61
N PRO A 69 -17.73 1.17 10.80
CA PRO A 69 -18.53 2.14 10.05
C PRO A 69 -17.92 3.55 10.19
N GLY A 70 -17.98 4.34 9.13
CA GLY A 70 -17.44 5.70 9.16
C GLY A 70 -16.37 5.95 8.09
N PRO A 71 -15.74 7.12 8.06
CA PRO A 71 -14.70 7.48 7.10
C PRO A 71 -13.52 6.51 7.13
N LEU A 72 -12.90 6.25 5.96
CA LEU A 72 -11.80 5.28 5.84
C LEU A 72 -10.46 5.91 6.26
N LEU A 73 -10.18 7.13 5.80
CA LEU A 73 -8.89 7.78 6.06
C LEU A 73 -8.56 7.91 7.55
N PRO A 74 -9.45 8.40 8.42
CA PRO A 74 -9.16 8.49 9.85
C PRO A 74 -8.84 7.14 10.51
N GLN A 75 -9.38 6.03 9.98
CA GLN A 75 -9.09 4.69 10.51
C GLN A 75 -7.68 4.23 10.14
N PHE A 76 -7.25 4.47 8.88
CA PHE A 76 -5.86 4.21 8.48
C PHE A 76 -4.88 5.12 9.21
N ASP A 77 -5.24 6.37 9.41
CA ASP A 77 -4.43 7.35 10.12
C ASP A 77 -4.21 6.95 11.58
N ALA A 78 -5.30 6.67 12.32
CA ALA A 78 -5.21 6.22 13.71
C ALA A 78 -4.46 4.89 13.87
N PHE A 79 -4.60 3.97 12.91
CA PHE A 79 -3.85 2.73 12.89
C PHE A 79 -2.35 2.97 12.72
N ALA A 80 -1.96 3.81 11.77
CA ALA A 80 -0.55 4.12 11.51
C ALA A 80 0.09 4.90 12.67
N ASP A 81 -0.64 5.85 13.28
CA ASP A 81 -0.17 6.60 14.43
C ASP A 81 0.05 5.68 15.65
N ALA A 82 -0.87 4.74 15.91
CA ALA A 82 -0.73 3.76 16.98
C ALA A 82 0.42 2.76 16.70
N LEU A 83 0.62 2.36 15.46
CA LEU A 83 1.74 1.50 15.04
C LEU A 83 3.09 2.17 15.30
N LEU A 84 3.21 3.46 14.98
CA LEU A 84 4.41 4.25 15.27
C LEU A 84 4.63 4.45 16.78
N ALA A 85 3.57 4.66 17.55
CA ALA A 85 3.66 4.80 19.00
C ALA A 85 4.17 3.51 19.67
N ASP A 86 3.84 2.33 19.13
CA ASP A 86 4.26 1.03 19.66
C ASP A 86 5.71 0.67 19.28
N HIS A 87 6.10 0.93 18.04
CA HIS A 87 7.41 0.55 17.52
C HIS A 87 8.50 1.62 17.67
N GLY A 88 8.13 2.84 18.09
CA GLY A 88 9.06 3.98 18.21
C GLY A 88 9.48 4.53 16.84
N PRO A 89 10.58 5.29 16.81
CA PRO A 89 11.06 5.91 15.58
C PRO A 89 11.36 4.86 14.50
N ALA A 90 10.81 5.04 13.29
CA ALA A 90 10.86 4.04 12.23
C ALA A 90 11.07 4.63 10.83
N ILE A 91 11.56 3.81 9.90
CA ILE A 91 11.49 4.09 8.47
C ILE A 91 10.15 3.52 7.95
N LEU A 92 9.29 4.39 7.44
CA LEU A 92 8.03 3.96 6.82
C LEU A 92 8.23 3.63 5.35
N VAL A 93 7.69 2.50 4.93
CA VAL A 93 7.65 2.08 3.53
C VAL A 93 6.21 1.71 3.19
N GLY A 94 5.68 2.27 2.14
CA GLY A 94 4.32 1.96 1.71
C GLY A 94 4.19 1.78 0.21
N ASN A 95 3.25 0.92 -0.21
CA ASN A 95 2.87 0.78 -1.60
C ASN A 95 1.42 1.24 -1.78
N SER A 96 1.14 2.05 -2.79
CA SER A 96 -0.22 2.47 -3.17
C SER A 96 -0.99 3.08 -1.97
N LEU A 97 -2.07 2.46 -1.49
CA LEU A 97 -2.78 2.86 -0.26
C LEU A 97 -1.83 2.99 0.93
N GLY A 98 -0.89 2.04 1.08
CA GLY A 98 0.14 2.06 2.12
C GLY A 98 1.07 3.27 1.98
N ALA A 99 1.45 3.65 0.75
CA ALA A 99 2.26 4.85 0.49
C ALA A 99 1.53 6.11 0.92
N ALA A 100 0.28 6.26 0.51
CA ALA A 100 -0.55 7.38 0.91
C ALA A 100 -0.76 7.47 2.43
N THR A 101 -0.89 6.32 3.10
CA THR A 101 -0.99 6.24 4.56
C THR A 101 0.32 6.62 5.22
N ALA A 102 1.46 6.12 4.70
CA ALA A 102 2.80 6.43 5.21
C ALA A 102 3.15 7.92 5.07
N VAL A 103 2.85 8.53 3.93
CA VAL A 103 3.05 9.99 3.71
C VAL A 103 2.27 10.81 4.73
N ARG A 104 0.99 10.47 4.98
CA ARG A 104 0.19 11.18 5.97
C ARG A 104 0.66 10.93 7.41
N ALA A 105 1.07 9.70 7.72
CA ALA A 105 1.63 9.37 9.03
C ALA A 105 2.93 10.13 9.29
N ALA A 106 3.84 10.21 8.31
CA ALA A 106 5.09 10.97 8.40
C ALA A 106 4.84 12.47 8.64
N ALA A 107 3.82 13.03 7.98
CA ALA A 107 3.46 14.44 8.16
C ALA A 107 2.88 14.74 9.55
N ARG A 108 2.19 13.77 10.18
CA ARG A 108 1.62 13.93 11.54
C ARG A 108 2.61 13.62 12.65
N ASN A 109 3.61 12.76 12.36
CA ASN A 109 4.54 12.23 13.37
C ASN A 109 6.00 12.51 12.98
N PRO A 110 6.40 13.78 12.80
CA PRO A 110 7.74 14.14 12.28
C PRO A 110 8.88 13.67 13.20
N GLU A 111 8.62 13.52 14.51
CA GLU A 111 9.62 13.11 15.50
C GLU A 111 9.85 11.58 15.52
N THR A 112 8.90 10.80 14.98
CA THR A 112 8.95 9.34 15.02
C THR A 112 9.15 8.70 13.65
N VAL A 113 9.15 9.47 12.57
CA VAL A 113 9.42 8.97 11.22
C VAL A 113 10.79 9.45 10.76
N TYR A 114 11.76 8.54 10.77
CA TYR A 114 13.15 8.83 10.40
C TYR A 114 13.41 8.77 8.89
N GLY A 115 12.51 8.18 8.14
CA GLY A 115 12.60 8.10 6.70
C GLY A 115 11.33 7.56 6.06
N LEU A 116 11.15 7.86 4.79
CA LEU A 116 9.95 7.46 4.04
C LEU A 116 10.32 6.94 2.66
N VAL A 117 9.79 5.76 2.29
CA VAL A 117 9.79 5.26 0.92
C VAL A 117 8.35 5.10 0.45
N ALA A 118 7.91 5.92 -0.48
CA ALA A 118 6.56 5.91 -1.03
C ALA A 118 6.55 5.29 -2.43
N LEU A 119 6.00 4.07 -2.55
CA LEU A 119 5.93 3.31 -3.80
C LEU A 119 4.55 3.50 -4.45
N ASP A 120 4.51 4.01 -5.68
CA ASP A 120 3.30 4.09 -6.51
C ASP A 120 2.10 4.77 -5.84
N ASP A 121 2.34 5.95 -5.21
CA ASP A 121 1.31 6.71 -4.49
C ASP A 121 0.14 7.11 -5.40
N PRO A 122 -1.13 6.84 -5.01
CA PRO A 122 -2.29 7.05 -5.87
C PRO A 122 -2.93 8.45 -5.75
N LEU A 123 -2.57 9.26 -4.76
CA LEU A 123 -3.37 10.41 -4.38
C LEU A 123 -3.34 11.55 -5.42
N ASN A 124 -2.29 11.60 -6.22
CA ASN A 124 -2.18 12.54 -7.33
C ASN A 124 -2.59 11.95 -8.70
N ALA A 125 -3.11 10.72 -8.73
CA ALA A 125 -3.54 10.09 -9.96
C ALA A 125 -4.67 10.89 -10.64
N ARG A 126 -4.49 11.18 -11.94
CA ARG A 126 -5.43 11.99 -12.75
C ARG A 126 -6.11 11.19 -13.87
N HIS A 127 -6.08 9.84 -13.81
CA HIS A 127 -6.81 9.03 -14.79
C HIS A 127 -8.34 9.19 -14.63
N TRP A 128 -9.09 8.77 -15.64
CA TRP A 128 -10.55 9.02 -15.70
C TRP A 128 -11.34 8.43 -14.53
N ILE A 129 -10.96 7.23 -14.03
CA ILE A 129 -11.61 6.61 -12.86
C ILE A 129 -11.37 7.46 -11.60
N ALA A 130 -10.14 7.91 -11.37
CA ALA A 130 -9.83 8.78 -10.23
C ALA A 130 -10.58 10.12 -10.34
N LYS A 131 -10.69 10.68 -11.55
CA LYS A 131 -11.49 11.91 -11.78
C LYS A 131 -12.97 11.67 -11.49
N LEU A 132 -13.52 10.53 -11.90
CA LEU A 132 -14.92 10.18 -11.64
C LEU A 132 -15.18 9.98 -10.14
N ALA A 133 -14.34 9.20 -9.47
CA ALA A 133 -14.43 8.97 -8.03
C ALA A 133 -14.33 10.27 -7.21
N ARG A 134 -13.54 11.21 -7.69
CA ARG A 134 -13.37 12.53 -7.05
C ARG A 134 -14.54 13.49 -7.29
N LYS A 135 -15.18 13.44 -8.44
CA LYS A 135 -16.24 14.40 -8.79
C LYS A 135 -17.57 14.11 -8.12
N ARG A 136 -17.88 12.84 -7.88
CA ARG A 136 -19.19 12.43 -7.37
C ARG A 136 -19.10 11.12 -6.61
N ALA A 137 -19.63 11.09 -5.39
CA ALA A 137 -19.82 9.84 -4.67
C ALA A 137 -20.75 8.92 -5.47
N VAL A 138 -20.32 7.69 -5.71
CA VAL A 138 -21.15 6.70 -6.41
C VAL A 138 -22.27 6.26 -5.47
N PRO A 139 -23.55 6.38 -5.87
CA PRO A 139 -24.67 6.05 -5.00
C PRO A 139 -24.63 4.59 -4.53
N ALA A 140 -25.04 4.33 -3.30
CA ALA A 140 -25.09 2.97 -2.73
C ALA A 140 -25.92 2.00 -3.59
N ARG A 141 -27.03 2.49 -4.20
CA ARG A 141 -27.87 1.71 -5.12
C ARG A 141 -27.11 1.15 -6.33
N PHE A 142 -26.10 1.86 -6.85
CA PHE A 142 -25.26 1.36 -7.93
C PHE A 142 -24.49 0.12 -7.49
N TRP A 143 -23.86 0.16 -6.33
CA TRP A 143 -23.13 -0.98 -5.78
C TRP A 143 -24.07 -2.15 -5.44
N SER A 144 -25.28 -1.84 -4.95
CA SER A 144 -26.31 -2.89 -4.73
C SER A 144 -26.76 -3.54 -6.03
N TYR A 145 -26.79 -2.80 -7.13
CA TYR A 145 -27.06 -3.37 -8.46
C TYR A 145 -25.89 -4.26 -8.92
N VAL A 146 -24.65 -3.77 -8.84
CA VAL A 146 -23.45 -4.55 -9.20
C VAL A 146 -23.39 -5.86 -8.41
N ALA A 147 -23.69 -5.82 -7.10
CA ALA A 147 -23.68 -7.00 -6.23
C ALA A 147 -24.67 -8.09 -6.64
N ARG A 148 -25.71 -7.74 -7.42
CA ARG A 148 -26.77 -8.68 -7.88
C ARG A 148 -26.51 -9.23 -9.27
N ILE A 149 -25.47 -8.79 -9.98
CA ILE A 149 -25.14 -9.30 -11.32
C ILE A 149 -24.77 -10.77 -11.20
N PRO A 150 -25.47 -11.68 -11.90
CA PRO A 150 -25.20 -13.11 -11.82
C PRO A 150 -23.94 -13.45 -12.62
N VAL A 151 -22.77 -13.34 -11.98
CA VAL A 151 -21.49 -13.75 -12.57
C VAL A 151 -21.05 -15.06 -11.93
N PRO A 152 -20.83 -16.13 -12.70
CA PRO A 152 -20.35 -17.39 -12.17
C PRO A 152 -19.00 -17.22 -11.45
N ALA A 153 -18.84 -17.80 -10.26
CA ALA A 153 -17.60 -17.71 -9.47
C ALA A 153 -16.37 -18.19 -10.25
N ARG A 154 -16.55 -19.21 -11.11
CA ARG A 154 -15.46 -19.70 -11.99
C ARG A 154 -14.97 -18.61 -12.96
N THR A 155 -15.88 -17.83 -13.52
CA THR A 155 -15.55 -16.72 -14.43
C THR A 155 -14.79 -15.63 -13.70
N LEU A 156 -15.25 -15.21 -12.51
CA LEU A 156 -14.56 -14.22 -11.69
C LEU A 156 -13.17 -14.70 -11.30
N ARG A 157 -13.06 -15.94 -10.84
CA ARG A 157 -11.75 -16.52 -10.50
C ARG A 157 -10.81 -16.55 -11.70
N TRP A 158 -11.30 -16.99 -12.87
CA TRP A 158 -10.50 -17.01 -14.10
C TRP A 158 -10.03 -15.58 -14.48
N LEU A 159 -10.93 -14.60 -14.43
CA LEU A 159 -10.60 -13.20 -14.68
C LEU A 159 -9.52 -12.70 -13.71
N THR A 160 -9.68 -12.96 -12.41
CA THR A 160 -8.73 -12.50 -11.39
C THR A 160 -7.36 -13.14 -11.56
N VAL A 161 -7.30 -14.47 -11.73
CA VAL A 161 -6.03 -15.20 -11.95
C VAL A 161 -5.27 -14.68 -13.18
N ASN A 162 -5.98 -14.29 -14.25
CA ASN A 162 -5.35 -13.79 -15.48
C ASN A 162 -5.08 -12.27 -15.44
N ALA A 163 -5.83 -11.51 -14.66
CA ALA A 163 -5.68 -10.06 -14.58
C ALA A 163 -4.60 -9.63 -13.55
N VAL A 164 -4.58 -10.27 -12.38
CA VAL A 164 -3.66 -9.91 -11.28
C VAL A 164 -2.20 -9.85 -11.71
N PRO A 165 -1.65 -10.87 -12.39
CA PRO A 165 -0.26 -10.80 -12.86
C PRO A 165 0.00 -9.63 -13.79
N LYS A 166 -0.95 -9.34 -14.68
CA LYS A 166 -0.81 -8.26 -15.67
C LYS A 166 -0.95 -6.87 -15.08
N VAL A 167 -1.68 -6.74 -13.98
CA VAL A 167 -2.02 -5.45 -13.37
C VAL A 167 -0.99 -5.07 -12.31
N LEU A 168 -0.57 -6.03 -11.48
CA LEU A 168 0.33 -5.78 -10.36
C LEU A 168 1.81 -5.85 -10.75
N TYR A 169 2.18 -6.76 -11.65
CA TYR A 169 3.57 -7.06 -11.98
C TYR A 169 4.05 -6.35 -13.24
N GLY A 170 5.35 -6.11 -13.29
CA GLY A 170 6.04 -5.64 -14.48
C GLY A 170 6.19 -6.74 -15.57
N PRO A 171 6.47 -6.36 -16.80
CA PRO A 171 6.63 -7.31 -17.90
C PRO A 171 7.80 -8.27 -17.66
N GLY A 172 7.57 -9.58 -17.90
CA GLY A 172 8.59 -10.62 -17.75
C GLY A 172 8.87 -11.07 -16.34
N VAL A 173 8.14 -10.52 -15.34
CA VAL A 173 8.21 -11.01 -13.96
C VAL A 173 7.22 -12.15 -13.77
N THR A 174 7.68 -13.26 -13.21
CA THR A 174 6.81 -14.37 -12.85
C THR A 174 6.04 -13.99 -11.58
N ALA A 175 4.72 -13.96 -11.67
CA ALA A 175 3.88 -13.64 -10.53
C ALA A 175 3.96 -14.74 -9.46
N ASP A 176 4.04 -14.31 -8.19
CA ASP A 176 4.01 -15.21 -7.04
C ASP A 176 2.64 -15.90 -6.96
N PRO A 177 2.58 -17.25 -7.00
CA PRO A 177 1.33 -18.00 -6.94
C PRO A 177 0.51 -17.74 -5.67
N GLU A 178 1.16 -17.47 -4.53
CA GLU A 178 0.47 -17.17 -3.26
C GLU A 178 -0.22 -15.81 -3.33
N VAL A 179 0.42 -14.80 -3.92
CA VAL A 179 -0.18 -13.49 -4.17
C VAL A 179 -1.38 -13.62 -5.11
N VAL A 180 -1.25 -14.35 -6.22
CA VAL A 180 -2.34 -14.58 -7.17
C VAL A 180 -3.50 -15.33 -6.51
N ALA A 181 -3.21 -16.35 -5.69
CA ALA A 181 -4.21 -17.11 -4.95
C ALA A 181 -4.95 -16.23 -3.94
N TYR A 182 -4.24 -15.39 -3.20
CA TYR A 182 -4.83 -14.44 -2.26
C TYR A 182 -5.82 -13.50 -2.98
N TRP A 183 -5.40 -12.83 -4.04
CA TRP A 183 -6.25 -11.91 -4.79
C TRP A 183 -7.46 -12.61 -5.44
N SER A 184 -7.27 -13.83 -5.95
CA SER A 184 -8.41 -14.59 -6.49
C SER A 184 -9.39 -15.07 -5.43
N GLY A 185 -8.95 -15.21 -4.18
CA GLY A 185 -9.78 -15.50 -3.02
C GLY A 185 -10.62 -14.31 -2.54
N LEU A 186 -10.18 -13.08 -2.83
CA LEU A 186 -10.94 -11.87 -2.45
C LEU A 186 -12.24 -11.70 -3.27
N VAL A 187 -12.36 -12.35 -4.42
CA VAL A 187 -13.46 -12.16 -5.36
C VAL A 187 -14.16 -13.50 -5.63
N ALA A 188 -15.01 -13.91 -4.70
CA ALA A 188 -15.81 -15.12 -4.84
C ALA A 188 -17.14 -14.85 -5.59
N GLY A 189 -17.63 -13.60 -5.57
CA GLY A 189 -18.88 -13.20 -6.20
C GLY A 189 -18.95 -11.72 -6.57
N ALA A 190 -20.03 -11.33 -7.26
CA ALA A 190 -20.26 -9.94 -7.64
C ALA A 190 -20.43 -9.01 -6.42
N SER A 191 -20.87 -9.53 -5.28
CA SER A 191 -20.94 -8.82 -4.00
C SER A 191 -19.56 -8.35 -3.53
N ASP A 192 -18.51 -9.17 -3.73
CA ASP A 192 -17.14 -8.84 -3.33
C ASP A 192 -16.58 -7.76 -4.26
N VAL A 193 -16.81 -7.88 -5.57
CA VAL A 193 -16.46 -6.84 -6.55
C VAL A 193 -17.12 -5.51 -6.19
N ALA A 194 -18.41 -5.54 -5.84
CA ALA A 194 -19.15 -4.35 -5.45
C ALA A 194 -18.61 -3.73 -4.15
N ALA A 195 -18.27 -4.56 -3.16
CA ALA A 195 -17.69 -4.11 -1.90
C ALA A 195 -16.32 -3.46 -2.10
N LEU A 196 -15.42 -4.13 -2.81
CA LEU A 196 -14.10 -3.59 -3.15
C LEU A 196 -14.22 -2.31 -3.97
N GLY A 197 -15.04 -2.30 -5.02
CA GLY A 197 -15.27 -1.10 -5.84
C GLY A 197 -15.80 0.08 -5.02
N ARG A 198 -16.82 -0.15 -4.20
CA ARG A 198 -17.39 0.88 -3.31
C ARG A 198 -16.33 1.48 -2.38
N ASP A 199 -15.54 0.64 -1.74
CA ASP A 199 -14.54 1.12 -0.78
C ASP A 199 -13.38 1.84 -1.48
N ALA A 200 -12.95 1.38 -2.67
CA ALA A 200 -11.94 2.07 -3.48
C ALA A 200 -12.41 3.47 -3.92
N PHE A 201 -13.65 3.58 -4.39
CA PHE A 201 -14.24 4.88 -4.78
C PHE A 201 -14.43 5.80 -3.59
N ARG A 202 -14.85 5.27 -2.45
CA ARG A 202 -14.97 6.01 -1.20
C ARG A 202 -13.61 6.54 -0.74
N TYR A 203 -12.58 5.70 -0.72
CA TYR A 203 -11.23 6.10 -0.41
C TYR A 203 -10.73 7.22 -1.33
N ALA A 204 -10.90 7.06 -2.64
CA ALA A 204 -10.50 8.08 -3.60
C ALA A 204 -11.23 9.41 -3.39
N HIS A 205 -12.48 9.38 -2.94
CA HIS A 205 -13.26 10.58 -2.62
C HIS A 205 -12.79 11.24 -1.32
N GLU A 206 -12.58 10.48 -0.26
CA GLU A 206 -12.09 10.98 1.03
C GLU A 206 -10.65 11.54 0.93
N ALA A 207 -9.82 10.95 0.06
CA ALA A 207 -8.43 11.36 -0.13
C ALA A 207 -8.23 12.68 -0.88
N LEU A 208 -9.32 13.32 -1.32
CA LEU A 208 -9.27 14.59 -2.07
C LEU A 208 -8.54 15.68 -1.32
N GLY A 209 -7.43 16.13 -1.89
CA GLY A 209 -6.68 17.28 -1.39
C GLY A 209 -5.84 17.04 -0.15
N THR A 210 -5.76 15.81 0.36
CA THR A 210 -5.00 15.48 1.58
C THR A 210 -3.48 15.65 1.44
N HIS A 211 -2.97 15.77 0.21
CA HIS A 211 -1.53 15.93 -0.09
C HIS A 211 -1.16 17.29 -0.71
N ARG A 212 -2.02 18.28 -0.64
CA ARG A 212 -1.77 19.57 -1.33
C ARG A 212 -0.59 20.36 -0.78
N SER A 213 -0.14 20.07 0.43
CA SER A 213 1.02 20.70 1.06
C SER A 213 1.56 19.80 2.17
N VAL A 214 2.25 18.74 1.79
CA VAL A 214 2.90 17.85 2.77
C VAL A 214 4.31 18.40 3.02
N ARG A 215 4.58 18.77 4.27
CA ARG A 215 5.94 19.07 4.74
C ARG A 215 6.41 17.87 5.54
N LEU A 216 7.49 17.26 5.10
CA LEU A 216 8.13 16.13 5.80
C LEU A 216 9.49 16.60 6.32
N GLY A 217 9.80 16.24 7.56
CA GLY A 217 11.09 16.51 8.20
C GLY A 217 12.12 15.40 7.97
N CYS A 218 11.73 14.29 7.36
CA CYS A 218 12.59 13.12 7.17
C CYS A 218 13.05 12.94 5.72
N PRO A 219 14.21 12.30 5.48
CA PRO A 219 14.61 11.85 4.15
C PRO A 219 13.52 11.04 3.49
N THR A 220 13.17 11.39 2.25
CA THR A 220 12.03 10.80 1.53
C THR A 220 12.42 10.37 0.13
N VAL A 221 12.11 9.13 -0.22
CA VAL A 221 12.24 8.61 -1.58
C VAL A 221 10.86 8.30 -2.13
N VAL A 222 10.49 8.97 -3.21
CA VAL A 222 9.27 8.71 -3.97
C VAL A 222 9.63 7.79 -5.13
N VAL A 223 9.02 6.61 -5.18
CA VAL A 223 9.34 5.56 -6.15
C VAL A 223 8.15 5.27 -7.04
N HIS A 224 8.40 4.95 -8.31
CA HIS A 224 7.33 4.54 -9.22
C HIS A 224 7.78 3.44 -10.19
N GLY A 225 6.93 2.43 -10.39
CA GLY A 225 7.13 1.44 -11.43
C GLY A 225 6.79 1.99 -12.81
N ALA A 226 7.77 2.05 -13.74
CA ALA A 226 7.54 2.60 -15.09
C ALA A 226 6.47 1.85 -15.90
N ARG A 227 6.13 0.64 -15.46
CA ARG A 227 5.14 -0.25 -16.10
C ARG A 227 3.84 -0.38 -15.28
N ASP A 228 3.65 0.49 -14.31
CA ASP A 228 2.40 0.56 -13.53
C ASP A 228 1.21 0.84 -14.47
N ARG A 229 0.23 -0.06 -14.43
CA ARG A 229 -1.00 0.00 -15.23
C ARG A 229 -2.20 0.53 -14.45
N ILE A 230 -2.02 0.76 -13.16
CA ILE A 230 -3.05 1.28 -12.24
C ILE A 230 -2.88 2.77 -12.05
N ILE A 231 -1.67 3.20 -11.68
CA ILE A 231 -1.35 4.58 -11.34
C ILE A 231 -0.34 5.11 -12.37
N PRO A 232 -0.62 6.23 -13.03
CA PRO A 232 0.34 6.82 -13.97
C PRO A 232 1.52 7.43 -13.20
N VAL A 233 2.73 7.29 -13.73
CA VAL A 233 3.99 7.80 -13.14
C VAL A 233 3.93 9.29 -12.76
N ASN A 234 3.09 10.06 -13.45
CA ASN A 234 2.90 11.48 -13.15
C ASN A 234 2.31 11.72 -11.74
N ALA A 235 1.61 10.75 -11.15
CA ALA A 235 1.12 10.86 -9.78
C ALA A 235 2.27 10.98 -8.78
N SER A 236 3.23 10.08 -8.86
CA SER A 236 4.44 10.11 -8.00
C SER A 236 5.34 11.32 -8.31
N ARG A 237 5.42 11.74 -9.59
CA ARG A 237 6.15 12.98 -9.94
C ARG A 237 5.54 14.20 -9.25
N ILE A 238 4.22 14.30 -9.19
CA ILE A 238 3.54 15.39 -8.48
C ILE A 238 3.79 15.29 -6.98
N LEU A 239 3.76 14.09 -6.40
CA LEU A 239 4.09 13.89 -4.98
C LEU A 239 5.52 14.36 -4.68
N HIS A 240 6.50 13.96 -5.49
CA HIS A 240 7.88 14.44 -5.37
C HIS A 240 7.98 15.97 -5.40
N GLN A 241 7.27 16.64 -6.32
CA GLN A 241 7.23 18.11 -6.38
C GLN A 241 6.58 18.74 -5.14
N GLN A 242 5.70 18.02 -4.45
CA GLN A 242 5.04 18.48 -3.21
C GLN A 242 5.89 18.27 -1.96
N ILE A 243 6.94 17.43 -2.03
CA ILE A 243 7.84 17.12 -0.91
C ILE A 243 9.24 17.65 -1.24
N PRO A 244 9.58 18.90 -0.84
CA PRO A 244 10.90 19.46 -1.07
C PRO A 244 12.00 18.59 -0.45
N GLY A 245 13.09 18.37 -1.19
CA GLY A 245 14.21 17.55 -0.74
C GLY A 245 14.01 16.04 -0.90
N SER A 246 12.85 15.57 -1.38
CA SER A 246 12.68 14.16 -1.70
C SER A 246 13.51 13.74 -2.92
N GLU A 247 13.85 12.46 -3.00
CA GLU A 247 14.39 11.82 -4.21
C GLU A 247 13.25 11.21 -5.04
N PHE A 248 13.36 11.23 -6.38
CA PHE A 248 12.40 10.57 -7.26
C PHE A 248 13.06 9.47 -8.08
N VAL A 249 12.63 8.24 -7.88
CA VAL A 249 13.17 7.05 -8.53
C VAL A 249 12.12 6.36 -9.38
N VAL A 250 12.44 6.10 -10.65
CA VAL A 250 11.58 5.33 -11.56
C VAL A 250 12.22 3.97 -11.86
N LEU A 251 11.55 2.89 -11.46
CA LEU A 251 12.00 1.53 -11.69
C LEU A 251 11.50 1.04 -13.06
N SER A 252 12.37 1.01 -14.04
CA SER A 252 12.06 0.84 -15.48
C SER A 252 11.30 -0.45 -15.83
N ARG A 253 11.46 -1.52 -15.05
CA ARG A 253 10.86 -2.83 -15.27
C ARG A 253 9.72 -3.17 -14.33
N SER A 254 9.48 -2.38 -13.29
CA SER A 254 8.46 -2.65 -12.27
C SER A 254 7.07 -2.18 -12.69
N GLY A 255 6.06 -2.95 -12.31
CA GLY A 255 4.64 -2.60 -12.38
C GLY A 255 4.17 -1.85 -11.14
N HIS A 256 2.93 -2.08 -10.71
CA HIS A 256 2.31 -1.41 -9.57
C HIS A 256 2.86 -1.84 -8.21
N CYS A 257 3.51 -2.99 -8.15
CA CYS A 257 4.04 -3.56 -6.91
C CYS A 257 5.57 -3.78 -7.02
N PRO A 258 6.40 -2.71 -6.97
CA PRO A 258 7.85 -2.84 -7.07
C PRO A 258 8.46 -3.79 -6.04
N GLN A 259 7.85 -3.93 -4.85
CA GLN A 259 8.26 -4.87 -3.81
C GLN A 259 8.13 -6.35 -4.23
N LEU A 260 7.24 -6.64 -5.19
CA LEU A 260 7.09 -7.97 -5.79
C LEU A 260 8.02 -8.16 -6.99
N ASP A 261 8.18 -7.11 -7.80
CA ASP A 261 8.93 -7.17 -9.06
C ASP A 261 10.45 -7.10 -8.85
N ASN A 262 10.89 -6.21 -7.95
CA ASN A 262 12.28 -5.91 -7.72
C ASN A 262 12.56 -5.61 -6.24
N PRO A 263 12.36 -6.61 -5.37
CA PRO A 263 12.54 -6.44 -3.92
C PRO A 263 13.95 -5.99 -3.54
N GLU A 264 14.97 -6.31 -4.34
CA GLU A 264 16.34 -5.86 -4.12
C GLU A 264 16.49 -4.35 -4.30
N ALA A 265 15.89 -3.79 -5.35
CA ALA A 265 15.91 -2.34 -5.55
C ALA A 265 15.19 -1.63 -4.42
N VAL A 266 14.03 -2.16 -3.99
CA VAL A 266 13.28 -1.61 -2.86
C VAL A 266 14.11 -1.63 -1.57
N VAL A 267 14.78 -2.74 -1.27
CA VAL A 267 15.66 -2.85 -0.09
C VAL A 267 16.83 -1.85 -0.16
N ARG A 268 17.49 -1.72 -1.32
CA ARG A 268 18.56 -0.70 -1.48
C ARG A 268 18.08 0.72 -1.18
N LEU A 269 16.88 1.08 -1.62
CA LEU A 269 16.29 2.40 -1.33
C LEU A 269 15.99 2.57 0.16
N ILE A 270 15.48 1.52 0.82
CA ILE A 270 15.21 1.53 2.27
C ILE A 270 16.52 1.68 3.06
N THR A 271 17.54 0.89 2.73
CA THR A 271 18.82 0.92 3.46
C THR A 271 19.65 2.16 3.16
N GLY A 272 19.44 2.81 2.02
CA GLY A 272 20.04 4.10 1.67
C GLY A 272 19.49 5.27 2.50
N ILE A 273 18.30 5.15 3.08
CA ILE A 273 17.77 6.14 4.03
C ILE A 273 18.60 6.09 5.32
N GLY A 274 19.20 7.19 5.70
CA GLY A 274 20.04 7.31 6.91
C GLY A 274 21.50 6.90 6.73
N ALA A 275 21.94 6.46 5.55
CA ALA A 275 23.37 6.30 5.25
C ALA A 275 24.06 7.64 4.89
N ALA A 276 23.25 8.70 4.74
CA ALA A 276 23.71 10.05 4.38
C ALA A 276 23.59 11.06 5.53
N ALA A 277 23.41 10.57 6.77
CA ALA A 277 23.37 11.42 7.96
C ALA A 277 24.65 11.28 8.80
#